data_30461925027ad136a5f6bc56900caaa8
#
_entry.id   30461925027ad136a5f6bc56900caaa8
#
_cell.length_a   1.000
_cell.length_b   1.000
_cell.length_c   1.000
_cell.angle_alpha   90.00
_cell.angle_beta   90.00
_cell.angle_gamma   90.00
#
_symmetry.space_group_name_H-M   'P 1'
#
loop_
_entity.id
_entity.type
_entity.pdbx_description
1 polymer ?
#
loop_
_entity_poly.entity_id
_entity_poly.type
_entity_poly.pdbx_seq_one_letter_code
_entity_poly.pdbx_strand_id
1 'polypeptide(L)'
;MNKITKARFEIWIKEWDLITKQITDRSGQSGGGLYSFVNDPENMIQEIEQRLGLFLPEDLKDLIRFGYFHAEVDWAFPDGILIPFPNVSEGDLGWNIKDMDFPGLFDDNGDEMQQRRYLAFHMAGNGDLLLFDLESASGSAVVSWSHEEDEFRLLAPSLPDFFERITKLGLIGAYGDSYVPFLGADGLEPDGTNGQLWQAWLKDYRELQWEDVQNDLPAALRLFEMIASDDPELTPRREIGPLLKEYHSVEDILREWIARGEEPQPKRNRRDRLILIGEAMGSDAADWVRTLWTAKAGKDAAERPTSEAPLVARREADSGNDAAQDPAAFLPEADEGVLHRLAAVCLPEDEGLPLVLRDIEREARQSGRRISPPTYSLAAFHSRRVIPWIEPHVSFPFSGWDTLLAASRPQAEDLIRWLQSADALRMTAVSAIGLLPEDEIPALFAGPNGHAERTELLRLLETLHASAVLRKEKTAISEAIAALAFPLT
;
A
#
# COMPACT_ATOMS: atom_id res chain seq x y z
N MET A 1 -24.64 12.18 29.50
CA MET A 1 -24.49 12.38 28.04
C MET A 1 -23.90 13.77 27.80
N ASN A 2 -22.76 13.85 27.16
CA ASN A 2 -22.13 15.11 26.79
C ASN A 2 -22.91 15.69 25.59
N LYS A 3 -23.54 16.85 25.76
CA LYS A 3 -24.24 17.51 24.67
C LYS A 3 -23.22 18.23 23.76
N ILE A 4 -23.40 18.16 22.42
CA ILE A 4 -22.63 18.96 21.49
C ILE A 4 -22.99 20.42 21.71
N THR A 5 -21.97 21.27 21.89
CA THR A 5 -22.12 22.72 21.84
C THR A 5 -21.46 23.25 20.57
N LYS A 6 -21.99 24.33 20.02
CA LYS A 6 -21.42 24.96 18.80
C LYS A 6 -19.92 25.26 18.98
N ALA A 7 -19.52 25.79 20.13
CA ALA A 7 -18.13 26.11 20.41
C ALA A 7 -17.22 24.87 20.40
N ARG A 8 -17.68 23.73 20.95
CA ARG A 8 -16.91 22.46 20.93
C ARG A 8 -16.81 21.90 19.49
N PHE A 9 -17.89 21.98 18.74
CA PHE A 9 -17.90 21.55 17.36
C PHE A 9 -16.94 22.38 16.49
N GLU A 10 -16.93 23.72 16.65
CA GLU A 10 -16.00 24.60 15.95
C GLU A 10 -14.52 24.33 16.32
N ILE A 11 -14.25 23.80 17.54
CA ILE A 11 -12.91 23.36 17.93
C ILE A 11 -12.53 22.11 17.13
N TRP A 12 -13.42 21.09 17.05
CA TRP A 12 -13.16 19.88 16.26
C TRP A 12 -12.90 20.21 14.78
N ILE A 13 -13.74 21.04 14.15
CA ILE A 13 -13.54 21.48 12.74
C ILE A 13 -12.11 22.04 12.54
N LYS A 14 -11.69 22.96 13.43
CA LYS A 14 -10.34 23.54 13.32
C LYS A 14 -9.23 22.50 13.50
N GLU A 15 -9.46 21.54 14.37
CA GLU A 15 -8.52 20.45 14.64
C GLU A 15 -8.45 19.49 13.45
N TRP A 16 -9.59 19.17 12.83
CA TRP A 16 -9.68 18.37 11.61
C TRP A 16 -8.96 19.04 10.44
N ASP A 17 -9.22 20.33 10.20
CA ASP A 17 -8.53 21.10 9.16
C ASP A 17 -7.01 21.13 9.39
N LEU A 18 -6.58 21.25 10.65
CA LEU A 18 -5.16 21.26 11.00
C LEU A 18 -4.51 19.90 10.74
N ILE A 19 -5.15 18.82 11.20
CA ILE A 19 -4.68 17.44 11.02
C ILE A 19 -4.53 17.15 9.51
N THR A 20 -5.61 17.35 8.76
CA THR A 20 -5.66 17.11 7.31
C THR A 20 -4.59 17.92 6.60
N LYS A 21 -4.51 19.23 6.87
CA LYS A 21 -3.51 20.10 6.26
C LYS A 21 -2.08 19.62 6.53
N GLN A 22 -1.75 19.25 7.77
CA GLN A 22 -0.39 18.82 8.11
C GLN A 22 -0.01 17.48 7.45
N ILE A 23 -1.00 16.59 7.28
CA ILE A 23 -0.79 15.32 6.57
C ILE A 23 -0.60 15.59 5.06
N THR A 24 -1.49 16.37 4.43
CA THR A 24 -1.41 16.67 3.01
C THR A 24 -0.20 17.49 2.63
N ASP A 25 0.21 18.48 3.45
CA ASP A 25 1.43 19.25 3.24
C ASP A 25 2.68 18.34 3.19
N ARG A 26 2.67 17.23 3.92
CA ARG A 26 3.80 16.28 3.96
C ARG A 26 3.66 15.15 2.94
N SER A 27 2.45 14.66 2.72
CA SER A 27 2.20 13.53 1.81
C SER A 27 2.26 13.92 0.33
N GLY A 28 2.08 15.20 0.01
CA GLY A 28 1.88 15.65 -1.36
C GLY A 28 0.55 15.19 -1.98
N GLN A 29 -0.25 14.42 -1.24
CA GLN A 29 -1.55 13.93 -1.70
C GLN A 29 -2.60 15.03 -1.60
N SER A 30 -3.65 14.93 -2.43
CA SER A 30 -4.83 15.78 -2.27
C SER A 30 -5.60 15.38 -1.02
N GLY A 31 -6.16 16.36 -0.33
CA GLY A 31 -7.01 16.16 0.84
C GLY A 31 -7.47 17.51 1.37
N GLY A 32 -8.44 17.52 2.24
CA GLY A 32 -8.95 18.77 2.81
C GLY A 32 -10.26 18.61 3.56
N GLY A 33 -10.81 19.77 3.97
CA GLY A 33 -12.14 19.86 4.56
C GLY A 33 -13.08 20.63 3.65
N LEU A 34 -14.18 20.02 3.26
CA LEU A 34 -15.29 20.66 2.56
C LEU A 34 -16.51 20.73 3.48
N TYR A 35 -17.03 21.93 3.70
CA TYR A 35 -18.18 22.13 4.57
C TYR A 35 -19.26 22.94 3.86
N SER A 36 -20.52 22.50 3.96
CA SER A 36 -21.67 23.21 3.42
C SER A 36 -22.62 23.65 4.51
N PHE A 37 -23.18 24.84 4.36
CA PHE A 37 -23.97 25.51 5.37
C PHE A 37 -25.43 25.65 4.97
N VAL A 38 -26.32 25.62 5.97
CA VAL A 38 -27.75 25.82 5.82
C VAL A 38 -28.17 27.15 6.39
N ASN A 39 -29.08 27.85 5.67
CA ASN A 39 -29.62 29.15 6.10
C ASN A 39 -30.85 29.03 7.02
N ASP A 40 -31.64 27.96 6.87
CA ASP A 40 -32.83 27.70 7.67
C ASP A 40 -32.76 26.27 8.26
N PRO A 41 -32.10 26.11 9.41
CA PRO A 41 -31.91 24.80 10.04
C PRO A 41 -33.20 24.10 10.43
N GLU A 42 -34.19 24.83 10.95
CA GLU A 42 -35.42 24.22 11.43
C GLU A 42 -36.29 23.70 10.28
N ASN A 43 -36.36 24.43 9.16
CA ASN A 43 -37.04 23.95 7.96
C ASN A 43 -36.36 22.67 7.42
N MET A 44 -35.03 22.64 7.36
CA MET A 44 -34.29 21.46 6.94
C MET A 44 -34.56 20.25 7.84
N ILE A 45 -34.56 20.43 9.16
CA ILE A 45 -34.88 19.36 10.11
C ILE A 45 -36.30 18.81 9.81
N GLN A 46 -37.28 19.67 9.64
CA GLN A 46 -38.66 19.27 9.35
C GLN A 46 -38.78 18.50 8.02
N GLU A 47 -38.14 18.98 6.96
CA GLU A 47 -38.14 18.30 5.67
C GLU A 47 -37.54 16.90 5.74
N ILE A 48 -36.40 16.72 6.47
CA ILE A 48 -35.74 15.43 6.62
C ILE A 48 -36.57 14.49 7.49
N GLU A 49 -37.09 14.94 8.64
CA GLU A 49 -37.97 14.17 9.51
C GLU A 49 -39.24 13.71 8.77
N GLN A 50 -39.81 14.57 7.95
CA GLN A 50 -40.98 14.22 7.12
C GLN A 50 -40.62 13.16 6.06
N ARG A 51 -39.49 13.32 5.38
CA ARG A 51 -39.00 12.38 4.35
C ARG A 51 -38.72 11.01 4.95
N LEU A 52 -38.00 10.96 6.06
CA LEU A 52 -37.61 9.70 6.72
C LEU A 52 -38.76 9.08 7.55
N GLY A 53 -39.77 9.87 7.90
CA GLY A 53 -40.87 9.43 8.76
C GLY A 53 -40.46 9.10 10.19
N LEU A 54 -39.44 9.81 10.71
CA LEU A 54 -38.93 9.66 12.08
C LEU A 54 -38.46 11.02 12.64
N PHE A 55 -38.27 11.09 13.95
CA PHE A 55 -37.61 12.23 14.58
C PHE A 55 -36.10 12.01 14.59
N LEU A 56 -35.34 12.97 14.09
CA LEU A 56 -33.87 12.89 14.11
C LEU A 56 -33.35 12.92 15.55
N PRO A 57 -32.23 12.23 15.85
CA PRO A 57 -31.51 12.37 17.11
C PRO A 57 -31.15 13.84 17.40
N GLU A 58 -31.23 14.25 18.67
CA GLU A 58 -30.96 15.67 19.05
C GLU A 58 -29.54 16.10 18.72
N ASP A 59 -28.55 15.22 18.86
CA ASP A 59 -27.17 15.52 18.48
C ASP A 59 -27.05 15.88 16.98
N LEU A 60 -27.81 15.21 16.12
CA LEU A 60 -27.84 15.47 14.69
C LEU A 60 -28.58 16.79 14.38
N LYS A 61 -29.68 17.06 15.09
CA LYS A 61 -30.36 18.36 14.98
C LYS A 61 -29.44 19.52 15.41
N ASP A 62 -28.64 19.32 16.45
CA ASP A 62 -27.71 20.33 16.90
C ASP A 62 -26.64 20.63 15.81
N LEU A 63 -26.12 19.63 15.05
CA LEU A 63 -25.23 19.87 13.91
C LEU A 63 -25.90 20.75 12.84
N ILE A 64 -27.16 20.45 12.50
CA ILE A 64 -27.92 21.26 11.52
C ILE A 64 -28.12 22.68 12.05
N ARG A 65 -28.48 22.85 13.32
CA ARG A 65 -28.63 24.14 13.97
C ARG A 65 -27.35 24.96 14.04
N PHE A 66 -26.20 24.29 14.12
CA PHE A 66 -24.89 24.97 14.03
C PHE A 66 -24.59 25.43 12.59
N GLY A 67 -25.37 24.98 11.63
CA GLY A 67 -25.29 25.35 10.23
C GLY A 67 -24.66 24.29 9.32
N TYR A 68 -24.12 23.23 9.85
CA TYR A 68 -23.39 22.22 9.08
C TYR A 68 -24.31 21.05 8.69
N PHE A 69 -24.70 20.97 7.43
CA PHE A 69 -25.49 19.86 6.92
C PHE A 69 -24.68 18.86 6.09
N HIS A 70 -23.50 19.27 5.62
CA HIS A 70 -22.59 18.46 4.83
C HIS A 70 -21.16 18.75 5.27
N ALA A 71 -20.38 17.71 5.43
CA ALA A 71 -18.93 17.77 5.58
C ALA A 71 -18.28 16.58 4.90
N GLU A 72 -17.12 16.81 4.32
CA GLU A 72 -16.18 15.82 3.83
C GLU A 72 -14.79 16.25 4.28
N VAL A 73 -14.09 15.39 5.01
CA VAL A 73 -12.73 15.64 5.50
C VAL A 73 -11.91 14.39 5.22
N ASP A 74 -10.94 14.51 4.33
CA ASP A 74 -10.15 13.38 3.85
C ASP A 74 -8.65 13.68 3.85
N TRP A 75 -7.86 12.63 3.98
CA TRP A 75 -6.41 12.64 3.80
C TRP A 75 -5.89 11.24 3.44
N ALA A 76 -4.74 11.16 2.78
CA ALA A 76 -4.06 9.91 2.50
C ALA A 76 -2.55 10.03 2.73
N PHE A 77 -1.93 8.91 3.11
CA PHE A 77 -0.48 8.79 3.11
C PHE A 77 0.02 8.34 1.74
N PRO A 78 1.25 8.71 1.35
CA PRO A 78 1.85 8.20 0.13
C PRO A 78 2.15 6.71 0.24
N ASP A 79 2.14 6.03 -0.90
CA ASP A 79 2.51 4.63 -0.98
C ASP A 79 3.94 4.38 -0.49
N GLY A 80 4.15 3.24 0.14
CA GLY A 80 5.47 2.74 0.51
C GLY A 80 5.99 3.21 1.86
N ILE A 81 5.33 4.12 2.57
CA ILE A 81 5.70 4.47 3.95
C ILE A 81 5.34 3.36 4.95
N LEU A 82 6.05 3.32 6.07
CA LEU A 82 5.81 2.32 7.11
C LEU A 82 4.86 2.86 8.18
N ILE A 83 3.61 2.40 8.14
CA ILE A 83 2.58 2.75 9.14
C ILE A 83 2.37 1.61 10.15
N PRO A 84 2.08 1.92 11.43
CA PRO A 84 1.90 0.90 12.47
C PRO A 84 0.76 -0.07 12.17
N PHE A 85 -0.29 0.41 11.52
CA PHE A 85 -1.49 -0.36 11.17
C PHE A 85 -1.73 -0.25 9.67
N PRO A 86 -1.37 -1.27 8.87
CA PRO A 86 -1.40 -1.20 7.39
C PRO A 86 -2.75 -0.83 6.76
N ASN A 87 -3.87 -1.08 7.48
CA ASN A 87 -5.21 -0.74 7.01
C ASN A 87 -5.62 0.70 7.35
N VAL A 88 -4.70 1.53 7.91
CA VAL A 88 -4.95 2.91 8.33
C VAL A 88 -4.12 3.86 7.49
N SER A 89 -4.15 3.69 6.15
CA SER A 89 -3.39 4.54 5.21
C SER A 89 -4.11 5.82 4.82
N GLU A 90 -5.40 5.91 5.12
CA GLU A 90 -6.27 7.01 4.71
C GLU A 90 -7.25 7.35 5.83
N GLY A 91 -7.65 8.62 5.87
CA GLY A 91 -8.73 9.10 6.72
C GLY A 91 -9.86 9.67 5.87
N ASP A 92 -11.08 9.35 6.28
CA ASP A 92 -12.29 9.87 5.66
C ASP A 92 -13.36 10.02 6.73
N LEU A 93 -13.81 11.24 6.93
CA LEU A 93 -14.93 11.56 7.79
C LEU A 93 -15.90 12.44 7.03
N GLY A 94 -17.07 11.92 6.73
CA GLY A 94 -18.08 12.68 6.02
C GLY A 94 -19.49 12.49 6.55
N TRP A 95 -20.36 13.39 6.20
CA TRP A 95 -21.81 13.27 6.29
C TRP A 95 -22.51 14.18 5.30
N ASN A 96 -23.62 13.73 4.79
CA ASN A 96 -24.58 14.60 4.09
C ASN A 96 -25.98 14.32 4.63
N ILE A 97 -26.45 15.21 5.47
CA ILE A 97 -27.73 15.02 6.19
C ILE A 97 -28.92 14.99 5.21
N LYS A 98 -28.83 15.66 4.05
CA LYS A 98 -29.88 15.62 3.05
C LYS A 98 -30.03 14.25 2.38
N ASP A 99 -28.93 13.52 2.26
CA ASP A 99 -28.88 12.24 1.57
C ASP A 99 -28.96 11.05 2.54
N MET A 100 -29.07 11.31 3.85
CA MET A 100 -29.28 10.26 4.83
C MET A 100 -30.51 9.43 4.50
N ASP A 101 -30.36 8.09 4.54
CA ASP A 101 -31.47 7.16 4.32
C ASP A 101 -31.23 5.85 5.10
N PHE A 102 -32.25 5.02 5.12
CA PHE A 102 -32.12 3.68 5.65
C PHE A 102 -31.37 2.81 4.64
N PRO A 103 -30.28 2.15 5.04
CA PRO A 103 -29.56 1.27 4.12
C PRO A 103 -30.45 0.08 3.71
N GLY A 104 -30.45 -0.25 2.41
CA GLY A 104 -31.04 -1.47 1.89
C GLY A 104 -30.18 -2.67 2.26
N LEU A 105 -30.32 -3.15 3.50
CA LEU A 105 -29.64 -4.36 3.96
C LEU A 105 -30.46 -5.59 3.61
N PHE A 106 -29.78 -6.70 3.26
CA PHE A 106 -30.41 -7.95 2.93
C PHE A 106 -30.15 -8.98 4.04
N ASP A 107 -31.14 -9.80 4.33
CA ASP A 107 -30.96 -10.92 5.25
C ASP A 107 -30.26 -12.12 4.55
N ASP A 108 -29.97 -13.20 5.32
CA ASP A 108 -29.32 -14.41 4.80
C ASP A 108 -30.12 -15.11 3.67
N ASN A 109 -31.39 -14.75 3.48
CA ASN A 109 -32.24 -15.27 2.41
C ASN A 109 -32.24 -14.35 1.18
N GLY A 110 -31.61 -13.18 1.25
CA GLY A 110 -31.62 -12.16 0.22
C GLY A 110 -32.89 -11.29 0.23
N ASP A 111 -33.69 -11.32 1.28
CA ASP A 111 -34.82 -10.45 1.46
C ASP A 111 -34.37 -9.11 2.06
N GLU A 112 -34.87 -7.99 1.49
CA GLU A 112 -34.54 -6.66 1.96
C GLU A 112 -34.99 -6.47 3.41
N MET A 113 -34.01 -6.29 4.30
CA MET A 113 -34.28 -5.99 5.70
C MET A 113 -34.70 -4.51 5.80
N GLN A 114 -35.99 -4.23 5.98
CA GLN A 114 -36.47 -2.89 6.33
C GLN A 114 -36.07 -2.54 7.77
N GLN A 115 -34.77 -2.45 8.02
CA GLN A 115 -34.28 -2.07 9.35
C GLN A 115 -34.26 -0.54 9.48
N ARG A 116 -35.39 0.03 9.90
CA ARG A 116 -35.46 1.42 10.38
C ARG A 116 -34.65 1.67 11.67
N ARG A 117 -33.87 0.68 12.12
CA ARG A 117 -32.97 0.81 13.25
C ARG A 117 -31.74 1.63 12.89
N TYR A 118 -31.20 1.43 11.68
CA TYR A 118 -29.95 2.06 11.26
C TYR A 118 -30.20 3.14 10.23
N LEU A 119 -29.66 4.33 10.48
CA LEU A 119 -29.71 5.47 9.55
C LEU A 119 -28.32 5.74 9.03
N ALA A 120 -28.09 5.53 7.73
CA ALA A 120 -26.79 5.80 7.09
C ALA A 120 -26.54 7.30 6.96
N PHE A 121 -25.36 7.73 7.36
CA PHE A 121 -24.95 9.14 7.24
C PHE A 121 -23.64 9.34 6.46
N HIS A 122 -22.86 8.29 6.25
CA HIS A 122 -21.66 8.29 5.42
C HIS A 122 -21.49 6.93 4.75
N MET A 123 -20.96 6.95 3.52
CA MET A 123 -20.58 5.76 2.76
C MET A 123 -19.14 5.92 2.31
N ALA A 124 -18.29 5.01 2.73
CA ALA A 124 -16.91 4.93 2.32
C ALA A 124 -16.76 4.51 0.84
N GLY A 125 -15.60 4.75 0.26
CA GLY A 125 -15.35 4.47 -1.16
C GLY A 125 -15.48 3.00 -1.57
N ASN A 126 -15.35 2.07 -0.62
CA ASN A 126 -15.53 0.63 -0.82
C ASN A 126 -16.99 0.15 -0.60
N GLY A 127 -17.91 1.03 -0.19
CA GLY A 127 -19.29 0.68 0.10
C GLY A 127 -19.62 0.38 1.56
N ASP A 128 -18.64 0.42 2.47
CA ASP A 128 -18.88 0.36 3.91
C ASP A 128 -19.65 1.59 4.39
N LEU A 129 -20.45 1.44 5.44
CA LEU A 129 -21.32 2.51 5.92
C LEU A 129 -21.00 2.92 7.36
N LEU A 130 -21.12 4.23 7.64
CA LEU A 130 -21.31 4.73 9.01
C LEU A 130 -22.80 4.99 9.26
N LEU A 131 -23.27 4.44 10.35
CA LEU A 131 -24.69 4.36 10.69
C LEU A 131 -24.96 4.93 12.08
N PHE A 132 -26.12 5.55 12.27
CA PHE A 132 -26.68 5.79 13.60
C PHE A 132 -27.53 4.58 13.98
N ASP A 133 -27.29 4.01 15.17
CA ASP A 133 -28.23 3.08 15.81
C ASP A 133 -29.30 3.88 16.57
N LEU A 134 -30.46 4.02 15.94
CA LEU A 134 -31.60 4.79 16.47
C LEU A 134 -32.27 4.12 17.69
N GLU A 135 -32.06 2.81 17.91
CA GLU A 135 -32.56 2.07 19.08
C GLU A 135 -31.58 2.09 20.26
N SER A 136 -30.39 2.66 20.07
CA SER A 136 -29.44 2.84 21.17
C SER A 136 -29.98 3.77 22.25
N ALA A 137 -29.44 3.69 23.47
CA ALA A 137 -29.86 4.52 24.60
C ALA A 137 -29.72 6.04 24.33
N SER A 138 -28.80 6.44 23.45
CA SER A 138 -28.64 7.83 23.01
C SER A 138 -29.49 8.18 21.79
N GLY A 139 -29.92 7.18 21.02
CA GLY A 139 -30.51 7.33 19.69
C GLY A 139 -29.52 7.80 18.61
N SER A 140 -28.24 7.96 18.99
CA SER A 140 -27.17 8.46 18.11
C SER A 140 -25.85 7.70 18.28
N ALA A 141 -25.91 6.44 18.76
CA ALA A 141 -24.71 5.60 18.77
C ALA A 141 -24.22 5.41 17.32
N VAL A 142 -22.90 5.51 17.13
CA VAL A 142 -22.29 5.38 15.81
C VAL A 142 -21.75 3.98 15.63
N VAL A 143 -22.10 3.36 14.52
CA VAL A 143 -21.77 1.98 14.15
C VAL A 143 -21.17 1.99 12.75
N SER A 144 -20.12 1.22 12.49
CA SER A 144 -19.70 0.88 11.12
C SER A 144 -20.34 -0.44 10.70
N TRP A 145 -20.67 -0.54 9.41
CA TRP A 145 -21.12 -1.78 8.77
C TRP A 145 -20.21 -2.08 7.58
N SER A 146 -19.63 -3.28 7.59
CA SER A 146 -18.82 -3.79 6.49
C SER A 146 -19.71 -4.55 5.50
N HIS A 147 -19.73 -4.13 4.25
CA HIS A 147 -20.52 -4.77 3.20
C HIS A 147 -19.99 -6.15 2.78
N GLU A 148 -18.68 -6.40 2.96
CA GLU A 148 -18.05 -7.68 2.60
C GLU A 148 -18.26 -8.74 3.69
N GLU A 149 -18.23 -8.34 4.98
CA GLU A 149 -18.33 -9.25 6.12
C GLU A 149 -19.75 -9.29 6.71
N ASP A 150 -20.63 -8.37 6.30
CA ASP A 150 -21.97 -8.13 6.89
C ASP A 150 -21.91 -7.97 8.41
N GLU A 151 -20.88 -7.26 8.90
CA GLU A 151 -20.62 -7.10 10.32
C GLU A 151 -20.86 -5.66 10.79
N PHE A 152 -21.57 -5.53 11.92
CA PHE A 152 -21.81 -4.27 12.61
C PHE A 152 -20.84 -4.11 13.78
N ARG A 153 -20.11 -2.99 13.83
CA ARG A 153 -19.14 -2.70 14.89
C ARG A 153 -19.47 -1.37 15.54
N LEU A 154 -19.70 -1.38 16.85
CA LEU A 154 -19.91 -0.15 17.61
C LEU A 154 -18.64 0.69 17.56
N LEU A 155 -18.73 1.96 17.15
CA LEU A 155 -17.65 2.92 17.18
C LEU A 155 -17.72 3.86 18.38
N ALA A 156 -18.93 4.31 18.73
CA ALA A 156 -19.13 5.15 19.92
C ALA A 156 -20.59 5.10 20.39
N PRO A 157 -20.87 5.30 21.71
CA PRO A 157 -22.20 5.28 22.26
C PRO A 157 -23.06 6.51 21.92
N SER A 158 -22.46 7.55 21.33
CA SER A 158 -23.14 8.76 20.85
C SER A 158 -22.31 9.48 19.79
N LEU A 159 -22.93 10.36 19.01
CA LEU A 159 -22.24 11.18 18.01
C LEU A 159 -21.17 12.10 18.63
N PRO A 160 -21.41 12.78 19.77
CA PRO A 160 -20.35 13.57 20.42
C PRO A 160 -19.14 12.72 20.84
N ASP A 161 -19.38 11.51 21.37
CA ASP A 161 -18.30 10.60 21.76
C ASP A 161 -17.54 10.08 20.52
N PHE A 162 -18.24 9.87 19.39
CA PHE A 162 -17.61 9.51 18.13
C PHE A 162 -16.66 10.62 17.65
N PHE A 163 -17.13 11.86 17.59
CA PHE A 163 -16.29 12.98 17.17
C PHE A 163 -15.07 13.19 18.09
N GLU A 164 -15.24 13.02 19.39
CA GLU A 164 -14.10 13.08 20.33
C GLU A 164 -13.06 11.99 20.04
N ARG A 165 -13.52 10.75 19.87
CA ARG A 165 -12.66 9.58 19.66
C ARG A 165 -11.96 9.61 18.31
N ILE A 166 -12.72 9.93 17.23
CA ILE A 166 -12.18 9.96 15.88
C ILE A 166 -11.20 11.11 15.67
N THR A 167 -11.43 12.27 16.34
CA THR A 167 -10.48 13.39 16.33
C THR A 167 -9.15 12.98 16.95
N LYS A 168 -9.16 12.30 18.11
CA LYS A 168 -7.93 11.79 18.73
C LYS A 168 -7.20 10.78 17.85
N LEU A 169 -7.92 10.00 17.08
CA LEU A 169 -7.35 9.04 16.14
C LEU A 169 -6.99 9.65 14.77
N GLY A 170 -7.13 10.97 14.60
CA GLY A 170 -6.70 11.66 13.38
C GLY A 170 -7.61 11.42 12.19
N LEU A 171 -8.92 11.21 12.43
CA LEU A 171 -9.95 11.03 11.38
C LEU A 171 -9.76 9.76 10.53
N ILE A 172 -9.22 8.69 11.10
CA ILE A 172 -9.16 7.39 10.41
C ILE A 172 -10.54 6.96 9.94
N GLY A 173 -10.64 6.08 8.94
CA GLY A 173 -11.92 5.45 8.61
C GLY A 173 -12.35 5.49 7.16
N ALA A 174 -11.40 5.63 6.22
CA ALA A 174 -11.70 5.48 4.81
C ALA A 174 -12.35 4.11 4.47
N TYR A 175 -12.09 3.09 5.31
CA TYR A 175 -12.65 1.75 5.20
C TYR A 175 -13.03 1.23 6.59
N GLY A 176 -14.04 0.36 6.69
CA GLY A 176 -14.50 -0.22 7.97
C GLY A 176 -13.39 -0.93 8.75
N ASP A 177 -12.45 -1.55 8.06
CA ASP A 177 -11.30 -2.23 8.66
C ASP A 177 -10.28 -1.29 9.31
N SER A 178 -10.29 0.01 8.95
CA SER A 178 -9.43 1.01 9.58
C SER A 178 -9.73 1.19 11.07
N TYR A 179 -10.94 0.91 11.49
CA TYR A 179 -11.36 1.01 12.90
C TYR A 179 -10.91 -0.20 13.75
N VAL A 180 -10.76 -1.37 13.14
CA VAL A 180 -10.55 -2.66 13.84
C VAL A 180 -9.40 -2.63 14.86
N PRO A 181 -8.21 -2.06 14.55
CA PRO A 181 -7.12 -2.01 15.52
C PRO A 181 -7.43 -1.26 16.80
N PHE A 182 -8.45 -0.38 16.78
CA PHE A 182 -8.75 0.57 17.86
C PHE A 182 -10.05 0.23 18.61
N LEU A 183 -10.70 -0.90 18.26
CA LEU A 183 -11.95 -1.29 18.89
C LEU A 183 -11.73 -1.95 20.26
N GLY A 184 -12.54 -1.55 21.23
CA GLY A 184 -12.69 -2.18 22.51
C GLY A 184 -14.16 -2.44 22.84
N ALA A 185 -14.48 -2.72 24.12
CA ALA A 185 -15.83 -3.11 24.54
C ALA A 185 -16.88 -2.01 24.29
N ASP A 186 -16.49 -0.75 24.39
CA ASP A 186 -17.39 0.41 24.26
C ASP A 186 -17.13 1.22 22.96
N GLY A 187 -16.61 0.58 21.93
CA GLY A 187 -16.27 1.18 20.64
C GLY A 187 -14.79 1.58 20.54
N LEU A 188 -14.49 2.66 19.80
CA LEU A 188 -13.12 3.13 19.59
C LEU A 188 -12.45 3.50 20.93
N GLU A 189 -11.23 3.03 21.13
CA GLU A 189 -10.40 3.27 22.32
C GLU A 189 -9.13 4.08 21.97
N PRO A 190 -9.22 5.40 21.75
CA PRO A 190 -8.04 6.21 21.42
C PRO A 190 -7.00 6.23 22.55
N ASP A 191 -7.43 6.05 23.80
CA ASP A 191 -6.55 6.01 24.96
C ASP A 191 -6.04 4.57 25.27
N GLY A 192 -6.45 3.56 24.47
CA GLY A 192 -5.93 2.19 24.52
C GLY A 192 -4.52 2.08 23.95
N THR A 193 -3.88 0.91 24.11
CA THR A 193 -2.48 0.70 23.66
C THR A 193 -2.28 1.03 22.19
N ASN A 194 -3.14 0.54 21.31
CA ASN A 194 -3.05 0.81 19.87
C ASN A 194 -3.35 2.28 19.54
N GLY A 195 -4.34 2.88 20.23
CA GLY A 195 -4.66 4.29 20.07
C GLY A 195 -3.49 5.21 20.45
N GLN A 196 -2.82 4.94 21.56
CA GLN A 196 -1.64 5.69 22.00
C GLN A 196 -0.45 5.52 21.05
N LEU A 197 -0.20 4.29 20.57
CA LEU A 197 0.84 4.02 19.57
C LEU A 197 0.58 4.81 18.27
N TRP A 198 -0.66 4.77 17.79
CA TRP A 198 -1.07 5.48 16.60
C TRP A 198 -0.92 7.00 16.74
N GLN A 199 -1.43 7.57 17.82
CA GLN A 199 -1.34 9.02 18.08
C GLN A 199 0.12 9.50 18.19
N ALA A 200 0.99 8.71 18.83
CA ALA A 200 2.42 9.04 18.91
C ALA A 200 3.06 9.01 17.51
N TRP A 201 2.77 7.99 16.71
CA TRP A 201 3.27 7.89 15.35
C TRP A 201 2.73 9.02 14.45
N LEU A 202 1.43 9.29 14.50
CA LEU A 202 0.79 10.36 13.71
C LEU A 202 1.32 11.74 14.08
N LYS A 203 1.60 11.98 15.37
CA LYS A 203 2.24 13.19 15.83
C LYS A 203 3.64 13.33 15.25
N ASP A 204 4.47 12.28 15.36
CA ASP A 204 5.81 12.27 14.80
C ASP A 204 5.77 12.49 13.28
N TYR A 205 4.85 11.81 12.55
CA TYR A 205 4.65 12.01 11.11
C TYR A 205 4.36 13.48 10.76
N ARG A 206 3.55 14.17 11.54
CA ARG A 206 3.13 15.55 11.27
C ARG A 206 4.18 16.60 11.66
N GLU A 207 4.98 16.35 12.70
CA GLU A 207 5.80 17.36 13.37
C GLU A 207 7.30 17.20 13.18
N LEU A 208 7.84 15.95 13.09
CA LEU A 208 9.29 15.73 12.98
C LEU A 208 9.84 16.29 11.67
N GLN A 209 10.95 17.05 11.76
CA GLN A 209 11.70 17.53 10.61
C GLN A 209 13.10 16.92 10.61
N TRP A 210 13.73 16.84 9.42
CA TRP A 210 15.08 16.28 9.29
C TRP A 210 16.11 17.02 10.15
N GLU A 211 16.02 18.34 10.17
CA GLU A 211 16.93 19.21 10.92
C GLU A 211 16.90 18.94 12.43
N ASP A 212 15.78 18.47 12.95
CA ASP A 212 15.60 18.16 14.37
C ASP A 212 16.25 16.83 14.76
N VAL A 213 16.36 15.88 13.81
CA VAL A 213 16.74 14.48 14.08
C VAL A 213 18.04 14.03 13.42
N GLN A 214 18.63 14.81 12.54
CA GLN A 214 19.80 14.42 11.75
C GLN A 214 21.01 13.89 12.55
N ASN A 215 21.14 14.30 13.82
CA ASN A 215 22.20 13.86 14.73
C ASN A 215 21.76 12.74 15.69
N ASP A 216 20.48 12.35 15.66
CA ASP A 216 19.90 11.26 16.47
C ASP A 216 19.49 10.12 15.54
N LEU A 217 20.37 9.14 15.37
CA LEU A 217 20.16 8.05 14.41
C LEU A 217 18.85 7.29 14.60
N PRO A 218 18.45 6.86 15.82
CA PRO A 218 17.13 6.24 16.04
C PRO A 218 15.95 7.11 15.60
N ALA A 219 15.99 8.43 15.86
CA ALA A 219 14.94 9.36 15.46
C ALA A 219 14.96 9.62 13.93
N ALA A 220 16.16 9.74 13.33
CA ALA A 220 16.33 9.88 11.89
C ALA A 220 15.78 8.68 11.12
N LEU A 221 16.09 7.45 11.56
CA LEU A 221 15.56 6.24 10.95
C LEU A 221 14.04 6.15 11.07
N ARG A 222 13.48 6.53 12.23
CA ARG A 222 12.03 6.59 12.41
C ARG A 222 11.38 7.60 11.47
N LEU A 223 11.98 8.78 11.29
CA LEU A 223 11.49 9.76 10.32
C LEU A 223 11.48 9.17 8.89
N PHE A 224 12.57 8.53 8.46
CA PHE A 224 12.64 7.95 7.12
C PHE A 224 11.67 6.79 6.91
N GLU A 225 11.39 5.96 7.91
CA GLU A 225 10.33 4.96 7.84
C GLU A 225 8.95 5.58 7.58
N MET A 226 8.71 6.81 8.04
CA MET A 226 7.45 7.54 7.86
C MET A 226 7.35 8.31 6.54
N ILE A 227 8.46 8.78 5.96
CA ILE A 227 8.42 9.67 4.79
C ILE A 227 9.02 9.06 3.52
N ALA A 228 9.71 7.92 3.62
CA ALA A 228 10.29 7.25 2.47
C ALA A 228 9.20 6.69 1.55
N SER A 229 9.13 7.17 0.33
CA SER A 229 8.13 6.79 -0.65
C SER A 229 8.75 6.18 -1.91
N ASP A 230 7.95 5.41 -2.63
CA ASP A 230 8.24 4.97 -4.00
C ASP A 230 7.98 6.10 -5.02
N ASP A 231 7.27 7.16 -4.62
CA ASP A 231 6.99 8.33 -5.44
C ASP A 231 8.26 9.20 -5.58
N PRO A 232 8.75 9.43 -6.81
CA PRO A 232 9.94 10.23 -7.06
C PRO A 232 9.78 11.73 -6.74
N GLU A 233 8.54 12.24 -6.61
CA GLU A 233 8.26 13.63 -6.26
C GLU A 233 8.37 13.88 -4.75
N LEU A 234 8.37 12.81 -3.94
CA LEU A 234 8.53 12.87 -2.49
C LEU A 234 9.97 12.57 -2.08
N THR A 235 10.20 11.93 -0.93
CA THR A 235 11.55 11.51 -0.50
C THR A 235 11.84 10.10 -1.04
N PRO A 236 12.55 9.96 -2.18
CA PRO A 236 12.83 8.64 -2.74
C PRO A 236 13.71 7.83 -1.79
N ARG A 237 13.40 6.55 -1.62
CA ARG A 237 14.17 5.66 -0.72
C ARG A 237 15.66 5.67 -0.98
N ARG A 238 16.07 5.78 -2.26
CA ARG A 238 17.49 5.84 -2.66
C ARG A 238 18.25 7.09 -2.18
N GLU A 239 17.54 8.14 -1.80
CA GLU A 239 18.15 9.40 -1.32
C GLU A 239 18.39 9.40 0.19
N ILE A 240 17.74 8.50 0.91
CA ILE A 240 17.85 8.38 2.36
C ILE A 240 19.25 7.97 2.82
N GLY A 241 19.84 6.97 2.15
CA GLY A 241 21.19 6.51 2.48
C GLY A 241 22.25 7.60 2.39
N PRO A 242 22.33 8.37 1.30
CA PRO A 242 23.21 9.54 1.20
C PRO A 242 23.00 10.53 2.35
N LEU A 243 21.76 10.91 2.66
CA LEU A 243 21.44 11.83 3.76
C LEU A 243 21.91 11.29 5.13
N LEU A 244 21.64 10.04 5.43
CA LEU A 244 22.09 9.42 6.68
C LEU A 244 23.61 9.37 6.79
N LYS A 245 24.30 9.07 5.71
CA LYS A 245 25.78 8.96 5.67
C LYS A 245 26.52 10.29 5.87
N GLU A 246 25.85 11.42 5.75
CA GLU A 246 26.43 12.72 6.10
C GLU A 246 26.67 12.87 7.61
N TYR A 247 25.88 12.16 8.44
CA TYR A 247 25.87 12.31 9.90
C TYR A 247 26.29 11.04 10.64
N HIS A 248 26.13 9.86 10.02
CA HIS A 248 26.33 8.56 10.67
C HIS A 248 27.14 7.61 9.82
N SER A 249 27.87 6.68 10.46
CA SER A 249 28.59 5.62 9.73
C SER A 249 27.64 4.58 9.16
N VAL A 250 28.00 3.98 8.02
CA VAL A 250 27.22 2.86 7.40
C VAL A 250 27.00 1.72 8.40
N GLU A 251 28.02 1.38 9.19
CA GLU A 251 27.94 0.33 10.18
C GLU A 251 26.90 0.62 11.27
N ASP A 252 26.88 1.86 11.77
CA ASP A 252 25.90 2.26 12.80
C ASP A 252 24.49 2.29 12.23
N ILE A 253 24.31 2.81 11.00
CA ILE A 253 23.01 2.83 10.32
C ILE A 253 22.46 1.41 10.18
N LEU A 254 23.24 0.48 9.64
CA LEU A 254 22.81 -0.90 9.43
C LEU A 254 22.53 -1.60 10.76
N ARG A 255 23.40 -1.43 11.76
CA ARG A 255 23.21 -2.02 13.10
C ARG A 255 21.91 -1.56 13.75
N GLU A 256 21.66 -0.27 13.76
CA GLU A 256 20.46 0.31 14.37
C GLU A 256 19.20 -0.10 13.62
N TRP A 257 19.22 -0.06 12.29
CA TRP A 257 18.04 -0.45 11.48
C TRP A 257 17.70 -1.93 11.63
N ILE A 258 18.73 -2.80 11.68
CA ILE A 258 18.53 -4.23 11.92
C ILE A 258 17.93 -4.44 13.31
N ALA A 259 18.49 -3.81 14.35
CA ALA A 259 17.95 -3.90 15.72
C ALA A 259 16.48 -3.49 15.82
N ARG A 260 16.08 -2.41 15.13
CA ARG A 260 14.68 -1.98 15.05
C ARG A 260 13.78 -3.00 14.32
N GLY A 261 14.31 -3.79 13.41
CA GLY A 261 13.59 -4.87 12.75
C GLY A 261 13.22 -6.02 13.68
N GLU A 262 13.90 -6.15 14.85
CA GLU A 262 13.61 -7.17 15.87
C GLU A 262 12.41 -6.82 16.77
N GLU A 263 12.01 -5.55 16.82
CA GLU A 263 10.83 -5.15 17.58
C GLU A 263 9.57 -5.91 17.10
N PRO A 264 8.69 -6.36 18.02
CA PRO A 264 7.47 -7.07 17.66
C PRO A 264 6.57 -6.17 16.82
N GLN A 265 6.50 -6.46 15.53
CA GLN A 265 5.72 -5.71 14.54
C GLN A 265 4.96 -6.66 13.60
N PRO A 266 3.90 -6.20 12.93
CA PRO A 266 3.24 -6.99 11.89
C PRO A 266 4.25 -7.49 10.84
N LYS A 267 4.09 -8.74 10.36
CA LYS A 267 5.01 -9.35 9.37
C LYS A 267 5.24 -8.48 8.14
N ARG A 268 4.22 -7.76 7.68
CA ARG A 268 4.28 -6.85 6.53
C ARG A 268 5.29 -5.73 6.77
N ASN A 269 5.20 -5.04 7.91
CA ASN A 269 6.09 -3.92 8.24
C ASN A 269 7.56 -4.35 8.32
N ARG A 270 7.83 -5.57 8.82
CA ARG A 270 9.19 -6.12 8.87
C ARG A 270 9.76 -6.34 7.48
N ARG A 271 8.97 -6.88 6.56
CA ARG A 271 9.34 -7.07 5.15
C ARG A 271 9.67 -5.73 4.49
N ASP A 272 8.76 -4.77 4.59
CA ASP A 272 8.88 -3.47 3.94
C ASP A 272 10.07 -2.69 4.51
N ARG A 273 10.35 -2.81 5.80
CA ARG A 273 11.54 -2.25 6.43
C ARG A 273 12.85 -2.84 5.89
N LEU A 274 12.93 -4.15 5.68
CA LEU A 274 14.13 -4.77 5.09
C LEU A 274 14.37 -4.27 3.66
N ILE A 275 13.31 -4.10 2.88
CA ILE A 275 13.40 -3.53 1.53
C ILE A 275 13.85 -2.08 1.60
N LEU A 276 13.26 -1.28 2.47
CA LEU A 276 13.65 0.13 2.67
C LEU A 276 15.13 0.28 3.01
N ILE A 277 15.65 -0.56 3.93
CA ILE A 277 17.09 -0.58 4.26
C ILE A 277 17.92 -0.86 3.01
N GLY A 278 17.58 -1.91 2.25
CA GLY A 278 18.29 -2.30 1.04
C GLY A 278 18.29 -1.18 0.00
N GLU A 279 17.13 -0.60 -0.28
CA GLU A 279 16.98 0.48 -1.28
C GLU A 279 17.68 1.77 -0.85
N ALA A 280 17.64 2.11 0.43
CA ALA A 280 18.34 3.27 0.97
C ALA A 280 19.87 3.11 0.95
N MET A 281 20.39 1.95 1.32
CA MET A 281 21.82 1.70 1.46
C MET A 281 22.47 1.18 0.16
N GLY A 282 21.71 0.55 -0.73
CA GLY A 282 22.23 0.03 -2.00
C GLY A 282 23.42 -0.88 -1.80
N SER A 283 24.50 -0.65 -2.56
CA SER A 283 25.74 -1.45 -2.50
C SER A 283 26.43 -1.43 -1.12
N ASP A 284 26.19 -0.44 -0.28
CA ASP A 284 26.76 -0.40 1.08
C ASP A 284 26.22 -1.52 1.97
N ALA A 285 25.02 -2.05 1.65
CA ALA A 285 24.43 -3.20 2.33
C ALA A 285 24.85 -4.57 1.74
N ALA A 286 25.74 -4.63 0.74
CA ALA A 286 26.06 -5.85 0.01
C ALA A 286 26.54 -7.00 0.93
N ASP A 287 27.43 -6.73 1.88
CA ASP A 287 27.95 -7.76 2.77
C ASP A 287 26.87 -8.30 3.72
N TRP A 288 25.98 -7.44 4.18
CA TRP A 288 24.80 -7.88 4.94
C TRP A 288 23.88 -8.78 4.10
N VAL A 289 23.60 -8.43 2.87
CA VAL A 289 22.79 -9.26 1.96
C VAL A 289 23.46 -10.60 1.66
N ARG A 290 24.78 -10.64 1.45
CA ARG A 290 25.53 -11.91 1.32
C ARG A 290 25.39 -12.80 2.54
N THR A 291 25.43 -12.21 3.74
CA THR A 291 25.22 -12.94 4.99
C THR A 291 23.84 -13.58 5.05
N LEU A 292 22.78 -12.84 4.67
CA LEU A 292 21.40 -13.36 4.58
C LEU A 292 21.29 -14.55 3.60
N TRP A 293 21.90 -14.44 2.41
CA TRP A 293 21.93 -15.52 1.43
C TRP A 293 22.67 -16.76 1.93
N THR A 294 23.77 -16.59 2.65
CA THR A 294 24.52 -17.69 3.24
C THR A 294 23.70 -18.41 4.31
N ALA A 295 22.99 -17.66 5.15
CA ALA A 295 22.10 -18.20 6.17
C ALA A 295 20.93 -18.99 5.56
N LYS A 296 20.30 -18.46 4.47
CA LYS A 296 19.28 -19.21 3.71
C LYS A 296 19.81 -20.53 3.19
N ALA A 297 20.98 -20.52 2.55
CA ALA A 297 21.60 -21.73 2.01
C ALA A 297 21.90 -22.79 3.10
N GLY A 298 22.25 -22.36 4.31
CA GLY A 298 22.45 -23.23 5.47
C GLY A 298 21.13 -23.87 5.94
N LYS A 299 20.03 -23.11 6.01
CA LYS A 299 18.69 -23.65 6.33
C LYS A 299 18.23 -24.66 5.29
N ASP A 300 18.34 -24.34 4.01
CA ASP A 300 17.96 -25.23 2.90
C ASP A 300 18.74 -26.55 2.91
N ALA A 301 20.01 -26.53 3.35
CA ALA A 301 20.83 -27.72 3.48
C ALA A 301 20.42 -28.59 4.69
N ALA A 302 19.98 -27.97 5.79
CA ALA A 302 19.55 -28.66 7.01
C ALA A 302 18.13 -29.29 6.85
N GLU A 303 17.27 -28.71 6.03
CA GLU A 303 15.92 -29.21 5.76
C GLU A 303 15.86 -30.32 4.70
N ARG A 304 16.96 -30.63 4.02
CA ARG A 304 17.00 -31.78 3.12
C ARG A 304 16.83 -33.06 3.94
N PRO A 305 15.76 -33.84 3.70
CA PRO A 305 15.60 -35.10 4.38
C PRO A 305 16.79 -35.98 4.00
N THR A 306 17.72 -36.17 4.93
CA THR A 306 18.65 -37.29 4.85
C THR A 306 17.79 -38.53 4.92
N SER A 307 17.75 -39.28 3.82
CA SER A 307 16.93 -40.48 3.64
C SER A 307 17.37 -41.64 4.54
N GLU A 308 17.54 -41.44 5.81
CA GLU A 308 17.77 -42.43 6.83
C GLU A 308 18.12 -41.76 8.18
N ALA A 309 17.15 -41.16 8.87
CA ALA A 309 17.32 -40.88 10.29
C ALA A 309 15.98 -41.04 11.03
N PRO A 310 15.94 -41.80 12.14
CA PRO A 310 14.72 -42.08 12.88
C PRO A 310 14.23 -40.86 13.64
N LEU A 311 12.89 -40.71 13.69
CA LEU A 311 12.05 -39.67 14.28
C LEU A 311 12.18 -39.51 15.83
N VAL A 312 13.34 -39.47 16.44
CA VAL A 312 13.49 -39.43 17.91
C VAL A 312 14.49 -38.37 18.43
N ALA A 313 14.76 -37.30 17.71
CA ALA A 313 15.63 -36.24 18.28
C ALA A 313 15.11 -34.83 17.97
N ARG A 314 13.90 -34.53 18.42
CA ARG A 314 13.37 -33.14 18.40
C ARG A 314 12.76 -32.79 19.76
N ARG A 315 13.58 -32.82 20.81
CA ARG A 315 13.36 -32.12 22.09
C ARG A 315 14.71 -31.98 22.77
N GLU A 316 15.04 -30.75 23.14
CA GLU A 316 16.21 -30.31 23.91
C GLU A 316 17.29 -29.57 23.09
N ALA A 317 16.96 -28.31 22.77
CA ALA A 317 17.97 -27.26 22.63
C ALA A 317 17.29 -25.92 22.93
N ASP A 318 16.90 -25.74 24.18
CA ASP A 318 16.47 -24.42 24.69
C ASP A 318 17.39 -24.12 25.88
N SER A 319 18.46 -23.39 25.61
CA SER A 319 19.19 -22.59 26.61
C SER A 319 20.45 -21.99 25.99
N GLY A 320 20.51 -20.70 25.83
CA GLY A 320 21.73 -19.98 25.47
C GLY A 320 21.46 -18.60 24.89
N ASN A 321 21.64 -17.64 25.74
CA ASN A 321 21.37 -16.21 25.55
C ASN A 321 22.39 -15.51 24.60
N ASP A 322 22.64 -16.07 23.40
CA ASP A 322 23.51 -15.51 22.36
C ASP A 322 22.78 -15.28 21.01
N ALA A 323 21.44 -15.25 21.02
CA ALA A 323 20.63 -15.08 19.83
C ALA A 323 20.67 -13.65 19.22
N ALA A 324 21.34 -12.71 19.88
CA ALA A 324 21.33 -11.29 19.49
C ALA A 324 22.24 -10.93 18.31
N GLN A 325 22.89 -11.92 17.65
CA GLN A 325 23.80 -11.66 16.52
C GLN A 325 23.65 -12.63 15.33
N ASP A 326 22.63 -13.48 15.30
CA ASP A 326 22.42 -14.37 14.16
C ASP A 326 21.61 -13.68 13.05
N PRO A 327 22.24 -13.30 11.91
CA PRO A 327 21.53 -12.72 10.76
C PRO A 327 20.40 -13.62 10.24
N ALA A 328 20.47 -14.92 10.49
CA ALA A 328 19.44 -15.89 10.10
C ALA A 328 18.13 -15.72 10.86
N ALA A 329 18.14 -15.08 12.04
CA ALA A 329 16.94 -14.75 12.79
C ALA A 329 16.07 -13.72 12.07
N PHE A 330 16.65 -12.96 11.12
CA PHE A 330 15.96 -11.94 10.31
C PHE A 330 15.30 -12.47 9.06
N LEU A 331 15.60 -13.69 8.64
CA LEU A 331 14.92 -14.29 7.51
C LEU A 331 13.48 -14.58 7.93
N PRO A 332 12.48 -13.84 7.45
CA PRO A 332 11.09 -14.25 7.59
C PRO A 332 10.99 -15.67 7.02
N GLU A 333 10.31 -16.58 7.70
CA GLU A 333 10.23 -17.99 7.35
C GLU A 333 9.63 -18.29 5.97
N ALA A 334 9.30 -17.28 5.16
CA ALA A 334 8.64 -17.48 3.89
C ALA A 334 8.82 -16.40 2.81
N ASP A 335 9.71 -15.40 2.95
CA ASP A 335 9.72 -14.32 1.96
C ASP A 335 10.98 -14.30 1.08
N GLU A 336 11.06 -15.29 0.18
CA GLU A 336 12.10 -15.37 -0.85
C GLU A 336 12.13 -14.13 -1.74
N GLY A 337 10.98 -13.49 -1.97
CA GLY A 337 10.87 -12.25 -2.75
C GLY A 337 11.65 -11.08 -2.16
N VAL A 338 11.73 -10.95 -0.83
CA VAL A 338 12.55 -9.91 -0.17
C VAL A 338 14.03 -10.12 -0.46
N LEU A 339 14.54 -11.35 -0.29
CA LEU A 339 15.94 -11.66 -0.57
C LEU A 339 16.28 -11.44 -2.05
N HIS A 340 15.38 -11.78 -2.97
CA HIS A 340 15.56 -11.52 -4.38
C HIS A 340 15.67 -10.02 -4.67
N ARG A 341 14.77 -9.21 -4.08
CA ARG A 341 14.82 -7.75 -4.24
C ARG A 341 16.06 -7.14 -3.62
N LEU A 342 16.47 -7.58 -2.43
CA LEU A 342 17.72 -7.15 -1.81
C LEU A 342 18.95 -7.51 -2.66
N ALA A 343 18.97 -8.71 -3.25
CA ALA A 343 20.04 -9.09 -4.16
C ALA A 343 20.10 -8.19 -5.40
N ALA A 344 18.94 -7.83 -5.96
CA ALA A 344 18.88 -6.96 -7.13
C ALA A 344 19.38 -5.54 -6.85
N VAL A 345 19.12 -5.01 -5.66
CA VAL A 345 19.43 -3.62 -5.31
C VAL A 345 20.81 -3.48 -4.69
N CYS A 346 21.26 -4.45 -3.87
CA CYS A 346 22.47 -4.32 -3.07
C CYS A 346 23.68 -5.03 -3.66
N LEU A 347 23.48 -6.11 -4.42
CA LEU A 347 24.62 -6.85 -4.98
C LEU A 347 24.96 -6.38 -6.39
N PRO A 348 26.25 -6.50 -6.81
CA PRO A 348 26.60 -6.37 -8.22
C PRO A 348 25.75 -7.32 -9.07
N GLU A 349 25.31 -6.87 -10.24
CA GLU A 349 24.39 -7.61 -11.11
C GLU A 349 24.93 -9.01 -11.49
N ASP A 350 26.24 -9.12 -11.73
CA ASP A 350 26.92 -10.37 -12.05
C ASP A 350 26.98 -11.35 -10.88
N GLU A 351 26.72 -10.90 -9.66
CA GLU A 351 26.56 -11.72 -8.46
C GLU A 351 25.07 -11.99 -8.14
N GLY A 352 24.27 -10.93 -8.06
CA GLY A 352 22.87 -10.97 -7.61
C GLY A 352 21.96 -11.72 -8.58
N LEU A 353 22.03 -11.43 -9.88
CA LEU A 353 21.15 -12.04 -10.87
C LEU A 353 21.31 -13.57 -10.96
N PRO A 354 22.53 -14.14 -11.03
CA PRO A 354 22.70 -15.60 -11.01
C PRO A 354 22.23 -16.26 -9.71
N LEU A 355 22.30 -15.58 -8.56
CA LEU A 355 21.77 -16.11 -7.31
C LEU A 355 20.26 -16.24 -7.38
N VAL A 356 19.56 -15.18 -7.78
CA VAL A 356 18.10 -15.13 -7.88
C VAL A 356 17.57 -16.14 -8.90
N LEU A 357 18.16 -16.19 -10.11
CA LEU A 357 17.73 -17.13 -11.13
C LEU A 357 17.85 -18.60 -10.70
N ARG A 358 18.97 -18.96 -10.05
CA ARG A 358 19.15 -20.31 -9.51
C ARG A 358 18.14 -20.67 -8.44
N ASP A 359 17.76 -19.69 -7.61
CA ASP A 359 16.79 -19.88 -6.55
C ASP A 359 15.40 -20.14 -7.12
N ILE A 360 14.93 -19.30 -8.03
CA ILE A 360 13.66 -19.46 -8.74
C ILE A 360 13.56 -20.83 -9.46
N GLU A 361 14.61 -21.24 -10.16
CA GLU A 361 14.64 -22.53 -10.83
C GLU A 361 14.65 -23.72 -9.86
N ARG A 362 15.31 -23.56 -8.71
CA ARG A 362 15.33 -24.58 -7.65
C ARG A 362 13.92 -24.79 -7.10
N GLU A 363 13.22 -23.72 -6.76
CA GLU A 363 11.85 -23.75 -6.26
C GLU A 363 10.87 -24.38 -7.24
N ALA A 364 10.96 -23.99 -8.50
CA ALA A 364 10.13 -24.56 -9.54
C ALA A 364 10.36 -26.08 -9.67
N ARG A 365 11.62 -26.53 -9.59
CA ARG A 365 11.94 -27.96 -9.61
C ARG A 365 11.43 -28.70 -8.39
N GLN A 366 11.51 -28.12 -7.20
CA GLN A 366 11.04 -28.72 -5.94
C GLN A 366 9.52 -28.82 -5.88
N SER A 367 8.82 -27.78 -6.35
CA SER A 367 7.36 -27.76 -6.36
C SER A 367 6.75 -28.56 -7.52
N GLY A 368 7.54 -28.94 -8.53
CA GLY A 368 7.05 -29.55 -9.76
C GLY A 368 6.10 -28.64 -10.56
N ARG A 369 6.07 -27.36 -10.22
CA ARG A 369 5.21 -26.37 -10.88
C ARG A 369 5.94 -25.67 -12.01
N ARG A 370 5.15 -25.19 -12.99
CA ARG A 370 5.65 -24.28 -14.01
C ARG A 370 6.05 -22.97 -13.36
N ILE A 371 7.13 -22.37 -13.85
CA ILE A 371 7.57 -21.04 -13.38
C ILE A 371 6.48 -20.01 -13.76
N SER A 372 5.91 -19.38 -12.74
CA SER A 372 5.07 -18.18 -12.90
C SER A 372 5.98 -16.96 -13.05
N PRO A 373 5.50 -15.84 -13.67
CA PRO A 373 6.32 -14.64 -13.81
C PRO A 373 6.82 -14.14 -12.46
N PRO A 374 8.13 -14.21 -12.15
CA PRO A 374 8.67 -13.74 -10.87
C PRO A 374 8.91 -12.23 -10.92
N THR A 375 7.84 -11.46 -11.19
CA THR A 375 7.90 -10.01 -11.43
C THR A 375 8.55 -9.29 -10.26
N TYR A 376 8.11 -9.59 -9.05
CA TYR A 376 8.65 -8.97 -7.84
C TYR A 376 10.16 -9.21 -7.65
N SER A 377 10.65 -10.37 -8.08
CA SER A 377 12.04 -10.77 -7.91
C SER A 377 12.96 -10.22 -9.00
N LEU A 378 12.53 -10.24 -10.26
CA LEU A 378 13.39 -9.95 -11.41
C LEU A 378 13.23 -8.55 -11.97
N ALA A 379 12.05 -7.91 -11.81
CA ALA A 379 11.84 -6.54 -12.31
C ALA A 379 12.83 -5.53 -11.68
N ALA A 380 13.17 -5.73 -10.40
CA ALA A 380 14.09 -4.85 -9.67
C ALA A 380 15.53 -4.80 -10.22
N PHE A 381 15.94 -5.75 -11.06
CA PHE A 381 17.24 -5.69 -11.73
C PHE A 381 17.30 -4.63 -12.82
N HIS A 382 16.18 -4.28 -13.44
CA HIS A 382 16.11 -3.34 -14.58
C HIS A 382 17.21 -3.60 -15.62
N SER A 383 17.40 -4.86 -16.00
CA SER A 383 18.56 -5.30 -16.78
C SER A 383 18.17 -6.18 -17.96
N ARG A 384 18.73 -5.87 -19.12
CA ARG A 384 18.60 -6.68 -20.33
C ARG A 384 19.14 -8.11 -20.16
N ARG A 385 20.04 -8.35 -19.22
CA ARG A 385 20.61 -9.70 -18.94
C ARG A 385 19.57 -10.70 -18.43
N VAL A 386 18.39 -10.24 -17.99
CA VAL A 386 17.27 -11.09 -17.60
C VAL A 386 16.55 -11.70 -18.82
N ILE A 387 16.59 -11.02 -20.00
CA ILE A 387 15.86 -11.40 -21.22
C ILE A 387 16.11 -12.84 -21.65
N PRO A 388 17.35 -13.34 -21.76
CA PRO A 388 17.62 -14.71 -22.20
C PRO A 388 16.99 -15.78 -21.30
N TRP A 389 16.76 -15.42 -20.01
CA TRP A 389 16.05 -16.31 -19.09
C TRP A 389 14.53 -16.20 -19.24
N ILE A 390 13.99 -14.99 -19.51
CA ILE A 390 12.53 -14.79 -19.63
C ILE A 390 12.00 -15.50 -20.90
N GLU A 391 12.64 -15.30 -22.05
CA GLU A 391 12.14 -15.73 -23.35
C GLU A 391 11.66 -17.20 -23.42
N PRO A 392 12.41 -18.20 -22.92
CA PRO A 392 11.96 -19.60 -22.95
C PRO A 392 10.85 -19.93 -21.97
N HIS A 393 10.57 -19.06 -20.99
CA HIS A 393 9.54 -19.27 -19.98
C HIS A 393 8.18 -18.66 -20.36
N VAL A 394 8.14 -17.71 -21.31
CA VAL A 394 6.91 -17.11 -21.81
C VAL A 394 6.14 -18.10 -22.67
N SER A 395 5.26 -18.85 -22.05
CA SER A 395 4.47 -19.90 -22.73
C SER A 395 3.01 -19.52 -22.96
N PHE A 396 2.52 -18.48 -22.29
CA PHE A 396 1.20 -17.87 -22.45
C PHE A 396 1.31 -16.38 -22.22
N PRO A 397 0.45 -15.53 -22.84
CA PRO A 397 0.38 -14.10 -22.58
C PRO A 397 -0.31 -13.85 -21.23
N PHE A 398 0.36 -14.20 -20.11
CA PHE A 398 -0.10 -13.87 -18.78
C PHE A 398 0.39 -12.48 -18.37
N SER A 399 -0.44 -11.76 -17.62
CA SER A 399 -0.02 -10.58 -16.88
C SER A 399 1.17 -10.94 -15.96
N GLY A 400 2.19 -10.12 -16.00
CA GLY A 400 3.43 -10.32 -15.27
C GLY A 400 4.63 -10.66 -16.16
N TRP A 401 4.50 -11.43 -17.22
CA TRP A 401 5.58 -11.58 -18.22
C TRP A 401 5.78 -10.31 -19.04
N ASP A 402 4.71 -9.59 -19.37
CA ASP A 402 4.75 -8.27 -20.00
C ASP A 402 5.45 -7.23 -19.10
N THR A 403 5.10 -7.19 -17.82
CA THR A 403 5.76 -6.34 -16.83
C THR A 403 7.26 -6.65 -16.73
N LEU A 404 7.63 -7.94 -16.69
CA LEU A 404 9.04 -8.35 -16.66
C LEU A 404 9.80 -7.97 -17.93
N LEU A 405 9.19 -8.16 -19.12
CA LEU A 405 9.82 -7.75 -20.37
C LEU A 405 10.01 -6.24 -20.42
N ALA A 406 9.04 -5.45 -20.01
CA ALA A 406 9.17 -3.99 -19.92
C ALA A 406 10.28 -3.59 -18.94
N ALA A 407 10.26 -4.11 -17.72
CA ALA A 407 11.24 -3.82 -16.68
C ALA A 407 12.68 -4.28 -17.03
N SER A 408 12.83 -5.24 -17.95
CA SER A 408 14.14 -5.75 -18.40
C SER A 408 14.92 -4.78 -19.29
N ARG A 409 14.40 -3.57 -19.55
CA ARG A 409 15.00 -2.56 -20.42
C ARG A 409 15.39 -3.10 -21.79
N PRO A 410 14.43 -3.60 -22.56
CA PRO A 410 14.69 -4.14 -23.89
C PRO A 410 15.22 -3.05 -24.82
N GLN A 411 15.99 -3.43 -25.83
CA GLN A 411 16.35 -2.55 -26.95
C GLN A 411 15.34 -2.74 -28.11
N ALA A 412 15.32 -1.82 -29.05
CA ALA A 412 14.44 -1.87 -30.19
C ALA A 412 14.56 -3.21 -30.98
N GLU A 413 15.78 -3.74 -31.07
CA GLU A 413 16.05 -5.06 -31.68
C GLU A 413 15.33 -6.22 -30.97
N ASP A 414 15.26 -6.18 -29.62
CA ASP A 414 14.56 -7.21 -28.84
C ASP A 414 13.06 -7.15 -29.12
N LEU A 415 12.49 -5.96 -29.14
CA LEU A 415 11.07 -5.73 -29.44
C LEU A 415 10.72 -6.19 -30.84
N ILE A 416 11.54 -5.85 -31.85
CA ILE A 416 11.35 -6.30 -33.24
C ILE A 416 11.37 -7.84 -33.31
N ARG A 417 12.36 -8.48 -32.69
CA ARG A 417 12.49 -9.94 -32.66
C ARG A 417 11.27 -10.60 -32.00
N TRP A 418 10.77 -10.06 -30.90
CA TRP A 418 9.60 -10.57 -30.21
C TRP A 418 8.33 -10.42 -31.03
N LEU A 419 8.11 -9.27 -31.66
CA LEU A 419 6.94 -9.06 -32.53
C LEU A 419 6.95 -9.97 -33.77
N GLN A 420 8.10 -10.38 -34.23
CA GLN A 420 8.26 -11.34 -35.34
C GLN A 420 8.12 -12.80 -34.90
N SER A 421 8.10 -13.08 -33.58
CA SER A 421 7.90 -14.43 -33.08
C SER A 421 6.49 -14.96 -33.41
N ALA A 422 6.30 -16.27 -33.40
CA ALA A 422 5.03 -16.91 -33.80
C ALA A 422 4.15 -17.36 -32.62
N ASP A 423 4.58 -17.09 -31.38
CA ASP A 423 4.03 -17.68 -30.16
C ASP A 423 3.49 -16.64 -29.17
N ALA A 424 3.34 -17.07 -27.93
CA ALA A 424 2.89 -16.24 -26.80
C ALA A 424 3.78 -15.00 -26.56
N LEU A 425 5.07 -15.10 -26.91
CA LEU A 425 6.03 -14.00 -26.72
C LEU A 425 5.62 -12.75 -27.51
N ARG A 426 5.05 -12.91 -28.71
CA ARG A 426 4.57 -11.79 -29.54
C ARG A 426 3.54 -10.94 -28.83
N MET A 427 2.49 -11.55 -28.30
CA MET A 427 1.42 -10.80 -27.64
C MET A 427 1.86 -10.25 -26.27
N THR A 428 2.72 -10.98 -25.57
CA THR A 428 3.35 -10.47 -24.34
C THR A 428 4.21 -9.25 -24.62
N ALA A 429 4.96 -9.24 -25.74
CA ALA A 429 5.75 -8.09 -26.15
C ALA A 429 4.89 -6.87 -26.54
N VAL A 430 3.74 -7.09 -27.17
CA VAL A 430 2.76 -6.03 -27.44
C VAL A 430 2.34 -5.35 -26.15
N SER A 431 1.94 -6.14 -25.13
CA SER A 431 1.57 -5.59 -23.83
C SER A 431 2.76 -4.90 -23.14
N ALA A 432 3.96 -5.49 -23.22
CA ALA A 432 5.17 -4.91 -22.63
C ALA A 432 5.52 -3.52 -23.22
N ILE A 433 5.32 -3.33 -24.52
CA ILE A 433 5.55 -2.02 -25.18
C ILE A 433 4.62 -0.95 -24.58
N GLY A 434 3.35 -1.29 -24.29
CA GLY A 434 2.41 -0.39 -23.66
C GLY A 434 2.72 -0.06 -22.18
N LEU A 435 3.60 -0.86 -21.55
CA LEU A 435 4.06 -0.69 -20.17
C LEU A 435 5.43 -0.02 -20.06
N LEU A 436 6.09 0.32 -21.18
CA LEU A 436 7.37 1.03 -21.13
C LEU A 436 7.18 2.43 -20.54
N PRO A 437 8.07 2.87 -19.63
CA PRO A 437 8.03 4.24 -19.11
C PRO A 437 8.19 5.26 -20.25
N GLU A 438 7.37 6.31 -20.23
CA GLU A 438 7.39 7.34 -21.30
C GLU A 438 8.75 8.00 -21.47
N ASP A 439 9.48 8.18 -20.39
CA ASP A 439 10.83 8.76 -20.35
C ASP A 439 11.92 7.81 -20.89
N GLU A 440 11.69 6.50 -20.91
CA GLU A 440 12.60 5.49 -21.48
C GLU A 440 12.41 5.30 -22.99
N ILE A 441 11.25 5.64 -23.55
CA ILE A 441 10.94 5.46 -24.99
C ILE A 441 11.91 6.22 -25.90
N PRO A 442 12.29 7.49 -25.63
CA PRO A 442 13.29 8.17 -26.45
C PRO A 442 14.66 7.47 -26.45
N ALA A 443 15.07 6.89 -25.34
CA ALA A 443 16.33 6.17 -25.21
C ALA A 443 16.38 4.89 -26.07
N LEU A 444 15.24 4.21 -26.32
CA LEU A 444 15.15 3.07 -27.23
C LEU A 444 15.62 3.40 -28.64
N PHE A 445 15.44 4.63 -29.08
CA PHE A 445 15.67 5.08 -30.43
C PHE A 445 16.84 6.09 -30.56
N ALA A 446 17.62 6.25 -29.50
CA ALA A 446 18.77 7.17 -29.50
C ALA A 446 19.96 6.71 -30.36
N GLY A 447 19.95 5.45 -30.82
CA GLY A 447 21.01 4.89 -31.67
C GLY A 447 20.96 5.37 -33.11
N PRO A 448 22.03 5.12 -33.90
CA PRO A 448 22.14 5.56 -35.31
C PRO A 448 21.03 4.99 -36.19
N ASN A 449 20.44 3.86 -35.85
CA ASN A 449 19.36 3.20 -36.58
C ASN A 449 17.98 3.48 -35.97
N GLY A 450 17.88 4.27 -34.91
CA GLY A 450 16.66 4.42 -34.12
C GLY A 450 15.42 4.82 -34.89
N HIS A 451 15.54 5.68 -35.88
CA HIS A 451 14.42 6.03 -36.76
C HIS A 451 13.93 4.84 -37.61
N ALA A 452 14.84 4.03 -38.14
CA ALA A 452 14.52 2.85 -38.94
C ALA A 452 13.86 1.76 -38.05
N GLU A 453 14.40 1.54 -36.84
CA GLU A 453 13.88 0.60 -35.85
C GLU A 453 12.49 0.98 -35.39
N ARG A 454 12.26 2.25 -35.09
CA ARG A 454 10.93 2.76 -34.73
C ARG A 454 9.92 2.56 -35.89
N THR A 455 10.34 2.88 -37.11
CA THR A 455 9.50 2.69 -38.31
C THR A 455 9.12 1.23 -38.50
N GLU A 456 10.07 0.32 -38.31
CA GLU A 456 9.83 -1.13 -38.40
C GLU A 456 8.92 -1.64 -37.29
N LEU A 457 9.09 -1.19 -36.04
CA LEU A 457 8.21 -1.52 -34.91
C LEU A 457 6.77 -1.11 -35.17
N LEU A 458 6.55 0.14 -35.60
CA LEU A 458 5.23 0.65 -35.94
C LEU A 458 4.61 -0.16 -37.09
N ARG A 459 5.37 -0.45 -38.14
CA ARG A 459 4.90 -1.27 -39.28
C ARG A 459 4.49 -2.69 -38.84
N LEU A 460 5.25 -3.32 -37.94
CA LEU A 460 4.92 -4.63 -37.38
C LEU A 460 3.61 -4.59 -36.54
N LEU A 461 3.47 -3.58 -35.67
CA LEU A 461 2.27 -3.40 -34.86
C LEU A 461 1.03 -3.11 -35.74
N GLU A 462 1.14 -2.26 -36.76
CA GLU A 462 0.05 -2.01 -37.72
C GLU A 462 -0.37 -3.26 -38.45
N THR A 463 0.60 -4.09 -38.88
CA THR A 463 0.33 -5.38 -39.52
C THR A 463 -0.41 -6.35 -38.60
N LEU A 464 0.01 -6.40 -37.31
CA LEU A 464 -0.65 -7.19 -36.28
C LEU A 464 -2.07 -6.68 -36.01
N HIS A 465 -2.23 -5.36 -35.90
CA HIS A 465 -3.55 -4.74 -35.68
C HIS A 465 -4.54 -5.08 -36.82
N ALA A 466 -4.08 -5.02 -38.07
CA ALA A 466 -4.90 -5.36 -39.23
C ALA A 466 -5.32 -6.84 -39.26
N SER A 467 -4.49 -7.72 -38.73
CA SER A 467 -4.75 -9.19 -38.69
C SER A 467 -5.48 -9.64 -37.41
N ALA A 468 -5.50 -8.84 -36.37
CA ALA A 468 -6.12 -9.19 -35.09
C ALA A 468 -7.64 -9.31 -35.22
N VAL A 469 -8.19 -10.37 -34.65
CA VAL A 469 -9.64 -10.67 -34.66
C VAL A 469 -10.29 -10.22 -33.35
N LEU A 470 -9.61 -10.43 -32.22
CA LEU A 470 -10.18 -10.15 -30.92
C LEU A 470 -10.08 -8.65 -30.57
N ARG A 471 -11.17 -8.10 -30.02
CA ARG A 471 -11.20 -6.69 -29.59
C ARG A 471 -10.09 -6.37 -28.57
N LYS A 472 -9.85 -7.27 -27.59
CA LYS A 472 -8.81 -7.11 -26.58
C LYS A 472 -7.40 -7.01 -27.19
N GLU A 473 -7.11 -7.83 -28.21
CA GLU A 473 -5.82 -7.76 -28.92
C GLU A 473 -5.67 -6.43 -29.66
N LYS A 474 -6.73 -5.99 -30.36
CA LYS A 474 -6.70 -4.68 -31.05
C LYS A 474 -6.45 -3.52 -30.09
N THR A 475 -7.08 -3.54 -28.91
CA THR A 475 -6.87 -2.51 -27.88
C THR A 475 -5.41 -2.49 -27.44
N ALA A 476 -4.85 -3.63 -27.04
CA ALA A 476 -3.45 -3.71 -26.60
C ALA A 476 -2.46 -3.25 -27.71
N ILE A 477 -2.70 -3.64 -28.97
CA ILE A 477 -1.84 -3.20 -30.07
C ILE A 477 -1.98 -1.68 -30.30
N SER A 478 -3.17 -1.12 -30.16
CA SER A 478 -3.38 0.33 -30.30
C SER A 478 -2.67 1.11 -29.19
N GLU A 479 -2.68 0.62 -27.97
CA GLU A 479 -1.94 1.18 -26.85
C GLU A 479 -0.42 1.16 -27.10
N ALA A 480 0.12 0.03 -27.58
CA ALA A 480 1.52 -0.08 -27.95
C ALA A 480 1.92 0.87 -29.10
N ILE A 481 1.06 1.05 -30.11
CA ILE A 481 1.28 2.05 -31.17
C ILE A 481 1.28 3.46 -30.60
N ALA A 482 0.33 3.78 -29.71
CA ALA A 482 0.24 5.10 -29.08
C ALA A 482 1.49 5.40 -28.25
N ALA A 483 1.98 4.45 -27.45
CA ALA A 483 3.21 4.60 -26.68
C ALA A 483 4.42 4.94 -27.59
N LEU A 484 4.59 4.23 -28.71
CA LEU A 484 5.70 4.47 -29.63
C LEU A 484 5.51 5.71 -30.52
N ALA A 485 4.29 6.26 -30.63
CA ALA A 485 3.99 7.43 -31.45
C ALA A 485 4.40 8.76 -30.79
N PHE A 486 4.81 8.76 -29.52
CA PHE A 486 5.23 9.95 -28.79
C PHE A 486 6.32 10.72 -29.57
N PRO A 487 6.25 12.06 -29.67
CA PRO A 487 7.26 12.83 -30.37
C PRO A 487 8.62 12.66 -29.68
N LEU A 488 9.64 12.25 -30.43
CA LEU A 488 11.04 12.30 -29.99
C LEU A 488 11.41 13.78 -29.94
N THR A 489 11.36 14.40 -28.75
CA THR A 489 11.81 15.79 -28.55
C THR A 489 13.34 15.91 -28.58
#